data_059628b3efea952e3153ecceea713d3c
#
_entry.id   059628b3efea952e3153ecceea713d3c
#
_cell.length_a   1.000
_cell.length_b   1.000
_cell.length_c   1.000
_cell.angle_alpha   90.00
_cell.angle_beta   90.00
_cell.angle_gamma   90.00
#
_symmetry.space_group_name_H-M   'P 1'
#
loop_
_entity.id
_entity.type
_entity.pdbx_description
1 polymer ?
#
loop_
_entity_poly.entity_id
_entity_poly.type
_entity_poly.pdbx_seq_one_letter_code
_entity_poly.pdbx_strand_id
1 'polypeptide(L)'
;AYTMLGKTASDIRVVRPLEDGVISDYEVTEQMLKHFFAKVNPSRVFKPRVCVCVPSAITEVESRSVIDTVMSSGARNVYLIEEPVAAAIGAGMDITRPGGIVVLDIGGGTSDIAVLSLNGIVCKSSVKMAGNKMNAAIVRYVRSTYNVLIGDSTADRVKREIGTVWTEGQPEKTVEVKGRNLVTGLPQKITLSSYELEMPLRVEVERIISALQSVMEQTPPELVADIEKNGLLMTGGGAMLDGLDKLITNRVRIRAHLAENPVEAVAIGTGKSFEYLGKLYDGFVSYTNYSSR
;
A
#
# COMPACT_ATOMS: atom_id res chain seq x y z
N ALA A 1 -0.77 -6.83 -18.81
CA ALA A 1 0.45 -7.27 -18.10
C ALA A 1 0.12 -8.24 -16.96
N TYR A 2 -0.80 -7.90 -16.04
CA TYR A 2 -1.12 -8.74 -14.87
C TYR A 2 -1.55 -10.18 -15.23
N THR A 3 -2.38 -10.35 -16.25
CA THR A 3 -2.83 -11.67 -16.77
C THR A 3 -1.72 -12.50 -17.42
N MET A 4 -0.58 -11.88 -17.72
CA MET A 4 0.59 -12.51 -18.34
C MET A 4 1.64 -12.94 -17.32
N LEU A 5 1.53 -12.54 -16.06
CA LEU A 5 2.45 -12.91 -14.98
C LEU A 5 2.56 -14.43 -14.86
N GLY A 6 3.79 -14.96 -15.00
CA GLY A 6 4.06 -16.40 -14.94
C GLY A 6 3.52 -17.24 -16.10
N LYS A 7 3.08 -16.59 -17.21
CA LYS A 7 2.50 -17.26 -18.39
C LYS A 7 3.15 -16.84 -19.70
N THR A 8 4.33 -16.22 -19.66
CA THR A 8 5.04 -15.74 -20.86
C THR A 8 6.07 -16.74 -21.35
N ALA A 9 6.30 -16.75 -22.66
CA ALA A 9 7.44 -17.44 -23.27
C ALA A 9 8.75 -16.72 -22.91
N SER A 10 9.90 -17.38 -23.15
CA SER A 10 11.24 -16.87 -22.78
C SER A 10 11.55 -15.46 -23.29
N ASP A 11 10.99 -15.10 -24.42
CA ASP A 11 11.27 -13.82 -25.11
C ASP A 11 10.37 -12.65 -24.63
N ILE A 12 9.40 -12.94 -23.79
CA ILE A 12 8.48 -11.92 -23.22
C ILE A 12 8.67 -11.86 -21.71
N ARG A 13 9.18 -10.72 -21.25
CA ARG A 13 9.38 -10.47 -19.82
C ARG A 13 8.32 -9.53 -19.29
N VAL A 14 7.58 -9.96 -18.26
CA VAL A 14 6.71 -9.09 -17.48
C VAL A 14 7.50 -8.52 -16.32
N VAL A 15 7.66 -7.21 -16.30
CA VAL A 15 8.43 -6.49 -15.28
C VAL A 15 7.48 -5.73 -14.36
N ARG A 16 7.75 -5.75 -13.06
CA ARG A 16 7.18 -4.83 -12.07
C ARG A 16 8.24 -3.76 -11.80
N PRO A 17 8.09 -2.56 -12.36
CA PRO A 17 9.13 -1.54 -12.26
C PRO A 17 9.20 -0.86 -10.90
N LEU A 18 8.18 -1.07 -10.07
CA LEU A 18 8.11 -0.62 -8.68
C LEU A 18 8.00 -1.83 -7.76
N GLU A 19 8.83 -1.88 -6.72
CA GLU A 19 8.84 -2.93 -5.71
C GLU A 19 9.00 -2.29 -4.32
N ASP A 20 8.21 -2.76 -3.35
CA ASP A 20 8.20 -2.23 -1.97
C ASP A 20 8.13 -0.69 -1.89
N GLY A 21 7.32 -0.08 -2.76
CA GLY A 21 7.09 1.37 -2.81
C GLY A 21 8.18 2.20 -3.51
N VAL A 22 9.24 1.56 -4.03
CA VAL A 22 10.36 2.25 -4.67
C VAL A 22 10.60 1.78 -6.11
N ILE A 23 11.34 2.58 -6.89
CA ILE A 23 11.70 2.24 -8.27
C ILE A 23 12.76 1.14 -8.25
N SER A 24 12.43 -0.02 -8.82
CA SER A 24 13.35 -1.15 -9.01
C SER A 24 13.96 -1.20 -10.41
N ASP A 25 13.27 -0.62 -11.40
CA ASP A 25 13.73 -0.52 -12.78
C ASP A 25 13.43 0.89 -13.32
N TYR A 26 14.48 1.70 -13.41
CA TYR A 26 14.38 3.10 -13.81
C TYR A 26 13.87 3.27 -15.24
N GLU A 27 14.43 2.51 -16.19
CA GLU A 27 14.12 2.66 -17.62
C GLU A 27 12.66 2.26 -17.91
N VAL A 28 12.21 1.15 -17.34
CA VAL A 28 10.84 0.68 -17.51
C VAL A 28 9.85 1.62 -16.82
N THR A 29 10.20 2.18 -15.63
CA THR A 29 9.38 3.18 -14.94
C THR A 29 9.24 4.45 -15.78
N GLU A 30 10.34 4.95 -16.33
CA GLU A 30 10.32 6.14 -17.18
C GLU A 30 9.44 5.93 -18.43
N GLN A 31 9.57 4.78 -19.10
CA GLN A 31 8.73 4.45 -20.27
C GLN A 31 7.24 4.34 -19.88
N MET A 32 6.94 3.73 -18.74
CA MET A 32 5.58 3.63 -18.21
C MET A 32 4.99 5.02 -17.94
N LEU A 33 5.74 5.91 -17.30
CA LEU A 33 5.29 7.28 -17.01
C LEU A 33 5.10 8.10 -18.30
N LYS A 34 6.01 8.00 -19.26
CA LYS A 34 5.85 8.64 -20.59
C LYS A 34 4.56 8.20 -21.26
N HIS A 35 4.23 6.90 -21.18
CA HIS A 35 2.98 6.39 -21.73
C HIS A 35 1.75 6.96 -21.02
N PHE A 36 1.77 7.07 -19.69
CA PHE A 36 0.69 7.67 -18.92
C PHE A 36 0.56 9.17 -19.21
N PHE A 37 1.66 9.91 -19.27
CA PHE A 37 1.63 11.34 -19.61
C PHE A 37 1.05 11.58 -21.02
N ALA A 38 1.41 10.75 -22.00
CA ALA A 38 0.84 10.86 -23.34
C ALA A 38 -0.67 10.65 -23.38
N LYS A 39 -1.21 9.84 -22.48
CA LYS A 39 -2.66 9.60 -22.38
C LYS A 39 -3.42 10.74 -21.69
N VAL A 40 -2.85 11.32 -20.62
CA VAL A 40 -3.55 12.33 -19.80
C VAL A 40 -3.26 13.76 -20.26
N ASN A 41 -2.12 13.99 -20.91
CA ASN A 41 -1.71 15.28 -21.45
C ASN A 41 -1.23 15.12 -22.91
N PRO A 42 -2.14 15.07 -23.87
CA PRO A 42 -1.81 14.92 -25.28
C PRO A 42 -1.09 16.15 -25.85
N SER A 43 -1.20 17.33 -25.20
CA SER A 43 -0.46 18.53 -25.59
C SER A 43 1.00 18.41 -25.23
N ARG A 44 1.90 18.38 -26.22
CA ARG A 44 3.35 18.38 -26.01
C ARG A 44 3.92 19.80 -25.71
N VAL A 45 3.10 20.83 -25.81
CA VAL A 45 3.52 22.23 -25.63
C VAL A 45 3.63 22.60 -24.15
N PHE A 46 2.67 22.16 -23.34
CA PHE A 46 2.65 22.46 -21.91
C PHE A 46 3.02 21.24 -21.08
N LYS A 47 4.18 21.32 -20.42
CA LYS A 47 4.61 20.27 -19.49
C LYS A 47 3.78 20.35 -18.20
N PRO A 48 3.28 19.22 -17.68
CA PRO A 48 2.43 19.19 -16.49
C PRO A 48 3.24 19.42 -15.19
N ARG A 49 2.55 19.91 -14.16
CA ARG A 49 2.97 19.72 -12.77
C ARG A 49 2.49 18.36 -12.32
N VAL A 50 3.35 17.60 -11.68
CA VAL A 50 3.08 16.21 -11.28
C VAL A 50 3.25 16.08 -9.79
N CYS A 51 2.27 15.52 -9.10
CA CYS A 51 2.38 15.05 -7.73
C CYS A 51 2.53 13.54 -7.72
N VAL A 52 3.50 13.05 -6.96
CA VAL A 52 3.78 11.62 -6.79
C VAL A 52 3.65 11.27 -5.33
N CYS A 53 2.92 10.19 -5.04
CA CYS A 53 2.85 9.65 -3.71
C CYS A 53 4.05 8.72 -3.45
N VAL A 54 4.60 8.80 -2.24
CA VAL A 54 5.77 8.04 -1.82
C VAL A 54 5.58 7.49 -0.41
N PRO A 55 6.18 6.34 -0.07
CA PRO A 55 6.15 5.80 1.29
C PRO A 55 6.78 6.77 2.30
N SER A 56 6.32 6.73 3.55
CA SER A 56 6.80 7.62 4.62
C SER A 56 8.26 7.41 5.02
N ALA A 57 8.83 6.24 4.75
CA ALA A 57 10.24 5.92 5.04
C ALA A 57 11.13 5.96 3.79
N ILE A 58 10.71 6.66 2.74
CA ILE A 58 11.53 6.82 1.54
C ILE A 58 12.84 7.54 1.86
N THR A 59 13.95 7.03 1.35
CA THR A 59 15.27 7.66 1.51
C THR A 59 15.44 8.85 0.56
N GLU A 60 16.39 9.74 0.85
CA GLU A 60 16.72 10.87 -0.03
C GLU A 60 17.13 10.40 -1.44
N VAL A 61 17.86 9.29 -1.54
CA VAL A 61 18.30 8.72 -2.82
C VAL A 61 17.10 8.19 -3.61
N GLU A 62 16.20 7.47 -2.98
CA GLU A 62 14.97 6.97 -3.59
C GLU A 62 14.05 8.13 -4.01
N SER A 63 13.88 9.14 -3.16
CA SER A 63 13.13 10.36 -3.49
C SER A 63 13.70 11.07 -4.72
N ARG A 64 15.02 11.20 -4.78
CA ARG A 64 15.71 11.79 -5.93
C ARG A 64 15.51 10.96 -7.20
N SER A 65 15.60 9.63 -7.09
CA SER A 65 15.32 8.72 -8.22
C SER A 65 13.88 8.91 -8.76
N VAL A 66 12.89 9.05 -7.88
CA VAL A 66 11.50 9.32 -8.28
C VAL A 66 11.41 10.66 -9.01
N ILE A 67 12.00 11.72 -8.45
CA ILE A 67 11.97 13.06 -9.04
C ILE A 67 12.62 13.04 -10.44
N ASP A 68 13.82 12.48 -10.55
CA ASP A 68 14.57 12.42 -11.80
C ASP A 68 13.80 11.63 -12.86
N THR A 69 13.18 10.50 -12.48
CA THR A 69 12.36 9.67 -13.38
C THR A 69 11.15 10.45 -13.90
N VAL A 70 10.44 11.15 -13.02
CA VAL A 70 9.24 11.91 -13.38
C VAL A 70 9.60 13.14 -14.24
N MET A 71 10.71 13.81 -13.92
CA MET A 71 11.22 14.93 -14.72
C MET A 71 11.65 14.48 -16.12
N SER A 72 12.40 13.37 -16.23
CA SER A 72 12.83 12.79 -17.51
C SER A 72 11.64 12.29 -18.34
N SER A 73 10.55 11.93 -17.68
CA SER A 73 9.31 11.54 -18.36
C SER A 73 8.52 12.73 -18.94
N GLY A 74 8.91 13.99 -18.64
CA GLY A 74 8.36 15.20 -19.25
C GLY A 74 7.59 16.11 -18.30
N ALA A 75 7.69 15.94 -17.00
CA ALA A 75 7.12 16.87 -16.02
C ALA A 75 7.85 18.23 -16.03
N ARG A 76 7.13 19.31 -15.69
CA ARG A 76 7.69 20.63 -15.45
C ARG A 76 8.16 20.80 -14.00
N ASN A 77 7.32 20.37 -13.06
CA ASN A 77 7.59 20.41 -11.64
C ASN A 77 7.12 19.10 -11.03
N VAL A 78 7.85 18.60 -10.05
CA VAL A 78 7.50 17.40 -9.29
C VAL A 78 7.26 17.77 -7.83
N TYR A 79 6.19 17.23 -7.29
CA TYR A 79 5.83 17.33 -5.88
C TYR A 79 5.76 15.91 -5.32
N LEU A 80 6.33 15.70 -4.15
CA LEU A 80 6.19 14.45 -3.44
C LEU A 80 5.24 14.64 -2.26
N ILE A 81 4.33 13.69 -2.07
CA ILE A 81 3.44 13.62 -0.91
C ILE A 81 3.56 12.25 -0.27
N GLU A 82 3.59 12.18 1.06
CA GLU A 82 3.63 10.90 1.76
C GLU A 82 2.28 10.17 1.72
N GLU A 83 2.33 8.85 1.58
CA GLU A 83 1.14 7.99 1.42
C GLU A 83 0.07 8.22 2.50
N PRO A 84 0.36 8.25 3.81
CA PRO A 84 -0.68 8.45 4.82
C PRO A 84 -1.30 9.86 4.79
N VAL A 85 -0.55 10.89 4.37
CA VAL A 85 -1.10 12.26 4.17
C VAL A 85 -2.07 12.26 2.99
N ALA A 86 -1.65 11.68 1.87
CA ALA A 86 -2.52 11.52 0.71
C ALA A 86 -3.76 10.67 1.04
N ALA A 87 -3.59 9.57 1.77
CA ALA A 87 -4.68 8.70 2.21
C ALA A 87 -5.73 9.46 3.04
N ALA A 88 -5.29 10.26 4.03
CA ALA A 88 -6.17 11.10 4.84
C ALA A 88 -6.98 12.09 3.99
N ILE A 89 -6.29 12.84 3.11
CA ILE A 89 -6.94 13.81 2.21
C ILE A 89 -7.93 13.10 1.28
N GLY A 90 -7.55 11.95 0.73
CA GLY A 90 -8.39 11.18 -0.18
C GLY A 90 -9.62 10.60 0.47
N ALA A 91 -9.51 10.16 1.71
CA ALA A 91 -10.63 9.70 2.52
C ALA A 91 -11.51 10.85 3.06
N GLY A 92 -11.18 12.12 2.74
CA GLY A 92 -11.98 13.28 3.15
C GLY A 92 -11.77 13.73 4.59
N MET A 93 -10.67 13.30 5.24
CA MET A 93 -10.35 13.75 6.58
C MET A 93 -9.89 15.22 6.55
N ASP A 94 -10.34 16.01 7.52
CA ASP A 94 -9.91 17.40 7.66
C ASP A 94 -8.64 17.45 8.53
N ILE A 95 -7.49 17.41 7.86
CA ILE A 95 -6.18 17.44 8.50
C ILE A 95 -5.77 18.85 8.96
N THR A 96 -6.56 19.89 8.66
CA THR A 96 -6.23 21.29 8.98
C THR A 96 -6.54 21.66 10.42
N ARG A 97 -7.38 20.90 11.09
CA ARG A 97 -7.82 21.16 12.45
C ARG A 97 -6.86 20.64 13.52
N PRO A 98 -6.81 21.29 14.69
CA PRO A 98 -6.15 20.68 15.83
C PRO A 98 -6.91 19.42 16.23
N GLY A 99 -6.19 18.29 16.33
CA GLY A 99 -6.74 16.98 16.71
C GLY A 99 -5.95 15.86 16.09
N GLY A 100 -5.88 14.72 16.80
CA GLY A 100 -5.18 13.53 16.36
C GLY A 100 -5.97 12.75 15.30
N ILE A 101 -5.37 12.52 14.13
CA ILE A 101 -5.87 11.62 13.10
C ILE A 101 -4.81 10.56 12.88
N VAL A 102 -5.12 9.29 13.12
CA VAL A 102 -4.22 8.18 12.79
C VAL A 102 -4.68 7.48 11.52
N VAL A 103 -3.75 7.29 10.61
CA VAL A 103 -3.96 6.61 9.31
C VAL A 103 -3.03 5.42 9.20
N LEU A 104 -3.57 4.31 8.74
CA LEU A 104 -2.84 3.09 8.38
C LEU A 104 -3.16 2.77 6.92
N ASP A 105 -2.20 3.02 6.03
CA ASP A 105 -2.30 2.63 4.63
C ASP A 105 -1.56 1.31 4.40
N ILE A 106 -2.27 0.29 3.91
CA ILE A 106 -1.70 -1.03 3.62
C ILE A 106 -1.78 -1.28 2.13
N GLY A 107 -0.67 -1.02 1.46
CA GLY A 107 -0.54 -1.22 0.02
C GLY A 107 -0.20 -2.65 -0.39
N GLY A 108 0.50 -2.77 -1.51
CA GLY A 108 1.05 -4.05 -1.98
C GLY A 108 2.40 -4.38 -1.38
N GLY A 109 3.30 -3.39 -1.26
CA GLY A 109 4.68 -3.56 -0.79
C GLY A 109 4.92 -3.03 0.62
N THR A 110 4.33 -1.90 0.96
CA THR A 110 4.50 -1.18 2.23
C THR A 110 3.21 -1.04 3.00
N SER A 111 3.34 -0.90 4.32
CA SER A 111 2.29 -0.39 5.19
C SER A 111 2.81 0.85 5.89
N ASP A 112 2.13 1.96 5.68
CA ASP A 112 2.51 3.29 6.14
C ASP A 112 1.54 3.76 7.21
N ILE A 113 2.09 4.22 8.33
CA ILE A 113 1.34 4.63 9.51
C ILE A 113 1.76 6.05 9.83
N ALA A 114 0.80 6.95 10.04
CA ALA A 114 1.10 8.28 10.53
C ALA A 114 0.00 8.81 11.44
N VAL A 115 0.40 9.61 12.41
CA VAL A 115 -0.47 10.50 13.17
C VAL A 115 -0.33 11.90 12.61
N LEU A 116 -1.45 12.48 12.20
CA LEU A 116 -1.55 13.79 11.57
C LEU A 116 -2.27 14.76 12.48
N SER A 117 -1.83 16.01 12.48
CA SER A 117 -2.48 17.14 13.15
C SER A 117 -2.04 18.46 12.52
N LEU A 118 -2.93 19.43 12.38
CA LEU A 118 -2.62 20.80 11.93
C LEU A 118 -1.78 20.84 10.64
N ASN A 119 -2.15 20.06 9.62
CA ASN A 119 -1.44 19.93 8.33
C ASN A 119 -0.02 19.35 8.42
N GLY A 120 0.35 18.70 9.52
CA GLY A 120 1.67 18.11 9.71
C GLY A 120 1.60 16.66 10.15
N ILE A 121 2.74 15.99 10.04
CA ILE A 121 2.97 14.64 10.56
C ILE A 121 3.57 14.79 11.95
N VAL A 122 2.90 14.20 12.96
CA VAL A 122 3.37 14.21 14.35
C VAL A 122 4.37 13.07 14.60
N CYS A 123 3.98 11.87 14.18
CA CYS A 123 4.85 10.69 14.20
C CYS A 123 4.43 9.74 13.07
N LYS A 124 5.37 8.94 12.60
CA LYS A 124 5.15 8.02 11.49
C LYS A 124 6.03 6.78 11.57
N SER A 125 5.60 5.73 10.89
CA SER A 125 6.38 4.52 10.66
C SER A 125 5.98 3.92 9.32
N SER A 126 6.93 3.26 8.64
CA SER A 126 6.68 2.48 7.44
C SER A 126 7.34 1.12 7.56
N VAL A 127 6.62 0.07 7.19
CA VAL A 127 7.12 -1.29 7.23
C VAL A 127 6.95 -1.97 5.88
N LYS A 128 7.98 -2.70 5.43
CA LYS A 128 7.96 -3.50 4.18
C LYS A 128 7.18 -4.81 4.40
N MET A 129 5.96 -4.67 4.88
CA MET A 129 5.00 -5.73 5.16
C MET A 129 3.62 -5.26 4.66
N ALA A 130 3.10 -5.92 3.62
CA ALA A 130 1.82 -5.58 3.01
C ALA A 130 1.29 -6.75 2.16
N GLY A 131 0.39 -6.49 1.21
CA GLY A 131 -0.33 -7.49 0.43
C GLY A 131 0.54 -8.56 -0.25
N ASN A 132 1.73 -8.19 -0.75
CA ASN A 132 2.64 -9.14 -1.41
C ASN A 132 3.24 -10.16 -0.42
N LYS A 133 3.56 -9.73 0.80
CA LYS A 133 4.06 -10.63 1.85
C LYS A 133 2.97 -11.57 2.36
N MET A 134 1.73 -11.09 2.42
CA MET A 134 0.56 -11.93 2.70
C MET A 134 0.37 -13.00 1.61
N ASN A 135 0.50 -12.66 0.32
CA ASN A 135 0.49 -13.64 -0.77
C ASN A 135 1.60 -14.68 -0.59
N ALA A 136 2.83 -14.23 -0.30
CA ALA A 136 3.96 -15.12 -0.07
C ALA A 136 3.75 -16.06 1.14
N ALA A 137 3.04 -15.60 2.17
CA ALA A 137 2.66 -16.44 3.31
C ALA A 137 1.72 -17.57 2.88
N ILE A 138 0.72 -17.26 2.06
CA ILE A 138 -0.20 -18.27 1.49
C ILE A 138 0.58 -19.28 0.62
N VAL A 139 1.48 -18.81 -0.25
CA VAL A 139 2.32 -19.71 -1.08
C VAL A 139 3.16 -20.62 -0.21
N ARG A 140 3.79 -20.11 0.86
CA ARG A 140 4.58 -20.92 1.81
C ARG A 140 3.72 -21.95 2.53
N TYR A 141 2.54 -21.53 3.00
CA TYR A 141 1.61 -22.41 3.67
C TYR A 141 1.17 -23.56 2.78
N VAL A 142 0.72 -23.28 1.55
CA VAL A 142 0.29 -24.30 0.59
C VAL A 142 1.43 -25.26 0.24
N ARG A 143 2.63 -24.72 0.07
CA ARG A 143 3.83 -25.51 -0.20
C ARG A 143 4.15 -26.49 0.95
N SER A 144 4.14 -25.99 2.18
CA SER A 144 4.52 -26.82 3.36
C SER A 144 3.46 -27.84 3.75
N THR A 145 2.17 -27.50 3.62
CA THR A 145 1.06 -28.33 4.07
C THR A 145 0.64 -29.35 3.01
N TYR A 146 0.58 -28.94 1.74
CA TYR A 146 0.02 -29.75 0.66
C TYR A 146 1.08 -30.29 -0.31
N ASN A 147 2.35 -29.89 -0.19
CA ASN A 147 3.40 -30.15 -1.17
C ASN A 147 3.02 -29.67 -2.59
N VAL A 148 2.24 -28.58 -2.67
CA VAL A 148 1.78 -28.00 -3.93
C VAL A 148 2.35 -26.60 -4.09
N LEU A 149 2.89 -26.30 -5.26
CA LEU A 149 3.35 -24.96 -5.63
C LEU A 149 2.25 -24.22 -6.39
N ILE A 150 1.83 -23.08 -5.87
CA ILE A 150 0.92 -22.13 -6.52
C ILE A 150 1.67 -20.84 -6.88
N GLY A 151 1.19 -20.13 -7.89
CA GLY A 151 1.74 -18.83 -8.27
C GLY A 151 1.18 -17.67 -7.44
N ASP A 152 1.89 -16.52 -7.46
CA ASP A 152 1.52 -15.29 -6.73
C ASP A 152 0.10 -14.81 -7.07
N SER A 153 -0.28 -14.84 -8.36
CA SER A 153 -1.64 -14.47 -8.78
C SER A 153 -2.74 -15.38 -8.22
N THR A 154 -2.43 -16.67 -8.01
CA THR A 154 -3.35 -17.61 -7.37
C THR A 154 -3.46 -17.31 -5.87
N ALA A 155 -2.34 -17.02 -5.22
CA ALA A 155 -2.31 -16.64 -3.80
C ALA A 155 -3.06 -15.32 -3.56
N ASP A 156 -2.90 -14.31 -4.45
CA ASP A 156 -3.66 -13.05 -4.36
C ASP A 156 -5.18 -13.28 -4.50
N ARG A 157 -5.59 -14.14 -5.42
CA ARG A 157 -6.99 -14.54 -5.55
C ARG A 157 -7.52 -15.22 -4.28
N VAL A 158 -6.78 -16.19 -3.75
CA VAL A 158 -7.13 -16.91 -2.52
C VAL A 158 -7.26 -15.91 -1.35
N LYS A 159 -6.29 -15.01 -1.19
CA LYS A 159 -6.34 -13.96 -0.16
C LYS A 159 -7.60 -13.12 -0.24
N ARG A 160 -7.99 -12.70 -1.44
CA ARG A 160 -9.19 -11.85 -1.64
C ARG A 160 -10.49 -12.62 -1.44
N GLU A 161 -10.55 -13.90 -1.80
CA GLU A 161 -11.78 -14.70 -1.73
C GLU A 161 -12.04 -15.23 -0.32
N ILE A 162 -11.00 -15.75 0.36
CA ILE A 162 -11.17 -16.45 1.64
C ILE A 162 -10.16 -16.05 2.72
N GLY A 163 -9.20 -15.15 2.41
CA GLY A 163 -8.18 -14.72 3.38
C GLY A 163 -8.82 -13.95 4.53
N THR A 164 -8.53 -14.36 5.76
CA THR A 164 -9.02 -13.71 6.98
C THR A 164 -7.95 -13.76 8.08
N VAL A 165 -8.04 -12.84 9.01
CA VAL A 165 -7.24 -12.82 10.25
C VAL A 165 -8.11 -12.89 11.51
N TRP A 166 -9.41 -13.15 11.32
CA TRP A 166 -10.39 -13.24 12.40
C TRP A 166 -11.51 -14.22 12.03
N THR A 167 -11.42 -15.44 12.51
CA THR A 167 -12.40 -16.50 12.22
C THR A 167 -13.51 -16.61 13.26
N GLU A 168 -13.33 -16.00 14.44
CA GLU A 168 -14.30 -16.08 15.54
C GLU A 168 -15.68 -15.56 15.12
N GLY A 169 -16.67 -16.43 15.21
CA GLY A 169 -18.06 -16.11 14.83
C GLY A 169 -18.30 -15.94 13.32
N GLN A 170 -17.34 -16.33 12.47
CA GLN A 170 -17.47 -16.27 11.01
C GLN A 170 -17.68 -17.69 10.43
N PRO A 171 -18.50 -17.84 9.37
CA PRO A 171 -18.60 -19.10 8.67
C PRO A 171 -17.30 -19.42 7.93
N GLU A 172 -16.95 -20.70 7.89
CA GLU A 172 -15.82 -21.19 7.09
C GLU A 172 -16.08 -20.98 5.59
N LYS A 173 -15.15 -20.32 4.91
CA LYS A 173 -15.15 -20.15 3.45
C LYS A 173 -14.11 -21.08 2.85
N THR A 174 -14.39 -21.65 1.68
CA THR A 174 -13.46 -22.54 0.99
C THR A 174 -13.29 -22.13 -0.47
N VAL A 175 -12.10 -22.44 -1.02
CA VAL A 175 -11.79 -22.21 -2.44
C VAL A 175 -10.95 -23.33 -3.02
N GLU A 176 -11.30 -23.79 -4.22
CA GLU A 176 -10.49 -24.75 -4.97
C GLU A 176 -9.36 -24.02 -5.71
N VAL A 177 -8.16 -24.53 -5.58
CA VAL A 177 -6.97 -24.03 -6.31
C VAL A 177 -6.25 -25.19 -7.00
N LYS A 178 -5.58 -24.86 -8.12
CA LYS A 178 -4.74 -25.78 -8.88
C LYS A 178 -3.30 -25.34 -8.77
N GLY A 179 -2.41 -26.27 -8.52
CA GLY A 179 -0.98 -26.04 -8.47
C GLY A 179 -0.21 -27.23 -9.01
N ARG A 180 1.12 -27.16 -8.95
CA ARG A 180 2.00 -28.25 -9.32
C ARG A 180 2.41 -29.01 -8.06
N ASN A 181 2.11 -30.30 -8.00
CA ASN A 181 2.61 -31.18 -6.94
C ASN A 181 4.14 -31.25 -7.03
N LEU A 182 4.82 -31.04 -5.90
CA LEU A 182 6.28 -30.97 -5.85
C LEU A 182 6.95 -32.36 -5.86
N VAL A 183 6.20 -33.42 -5.55
CA VAL A 183 6.71 -34.80 -5.56
C VAL A 183 6.58 -35.42 -6.96
N THR A 184 5.40 -35.28 -7.57
CA THR A 184 5.08 -35.93 -8.85
C THR A 184 5.34 -35.02 -10.06
N GLY A 185 5.47 -33.70 -9.86
CA GLY A 185 5.56 -32.71 -10.93
C GLY A 185 4.23 -32.43 -11.66
N LEU A 186 3.16 -33.15 -11.35
CA LEU A 186 1.89 -33.10 -12.05
C LEU A 186 0.94 -32.04 -11.48
N PRO A 187 -0.05 -31.58 -12.27
CA PRO A 187 -1.11 -30.73 -11.75
C PRO A 187 -1.92 -31.40 -10.65
N GLN A 188 -2.14 -30.69 -9.56
CA GLN A 188 -2.96 -31.13 -8.44
C GLN A 188 -3.96 -30.07 -8.05
N LYS A 189 -5.18 -30.49 -7.71
CA LYS A 189 -6.21 -29.66 -7.08
C LYS A 189 -6.16 -29.84 -5.58
N ILE A 190 -6.35 -28.76 -4.84
CA ILE A 190 -6.53 -28.73 -3.40
C ILE A 190 -7.67 -27.78 -3.05
N THR A 191 -8.32 -28.00 -1.94
CA THR A 191 -9.30 -27.09 -1.36
C THR A 191 -8.66 -26.42 -0.16
N LEU A 192 -8.67 -25.08 -0.14
CA LEU A 192 -8.19 -24.27 0.96
C LEU A 192 -9.38 -23.70 1.72
N SER A 193 -9.23 -23.57 3.04
CA SER A 193 -10.24 -22.97 3.91
C SER A 193 -9.76 -21.64 4.51
N SER A 194 -10.70 -20.76 4.88
CA SER A 194 -10.39 -19.52 5.55
C SER A 194 -9.77 -19.75 6.93
N TYR A 195 -10.15 -20.81 7.62
CA TYR A 195 -9.67 -21.14 8.96
C TYR A 195 -8.20 -21.53 8.97
N GLU A 196 -7.77 -22.29 7.96
CA GLU A 196 -6.36 -22.67 7.86
C GLU A 196 -5.44 -21.51 7.45
N LEU A 197 -5.98 -20.48 6.78
CA LEU A 197 -5.22 -19.31 6.35
C LEU A 197 -5.09 -18.22 7.44
N GLU A 198 -5.91 -18.26 8.50
CA GLU A 198 -5.87 -17.28 9.57
C GLU A 198 -4.47 -17.13 10.17
N MET A 199 -3.89 -18.23 10.65
CA MET A 199 -2.59 -18.19 11.31
C MET A 199 -1.44 -17.72 10.41
N PRO A 200 -1.28 -18.23 9.17
CA PRO A 200 -0.27 -17.74 8.25
C PRO A 200 -0.37 -16.25 7.95
N LEU A 201 -1.59 -15.72 7.80
CA LEU A 201 -1.82 -14.30 7.53
C LEU A 201 -1.63 -13.46 8.79
N ARG A 202 -2.09 -13.92 9.94
CA ARG A 202 -1.99 -13.22 11.21
C ARG A 202 -0.54 -12.98 11.62
N VAL A 203 0.36 -13.96 11.43
CA VAL A 203 1.79 -13.79 11.70
C VAL A 203 2.40 -12.62 10.92
N GLU A 204 1.98 -12.42 9.68
CA GLU A 204 2.45 -11.30 8.86
C GLU A 204 1.84 -9.96 9.33
N VAL A 205 0.55 -9.95 9.65
CA VAL A 205 -0.17 -8.76 10.14
C VAL A 205 0.34 -8.28 11.50
N GLU A 206 0.82 -9.16 12.37
CA GLU A 206 1.38 -8.77 13.68
C GLU A 206 2.54 -7.78 13.56
N ARG A 207 3.29 -7.81 12.46
CA ARG A 207 4.36 -6.82 12.19
C ARG A 207 3.79 -5.42 11.95
N ILE A 208 2.66 -5.32 11.27
CA ILE A 208 1.95 -4.05 11.05
C ILE A 208 1.40 -3.54 12.38
N ILE A 209 0.80 -4.43 13.18
CA ILE A 209 0.25 -4.09 14.49
C ILE A 209 1.36 -3.58 15.44
N SER A 210 2.52 -4.24 15.45
CA SER A 210 3.65 -3.80 16.27
C SER A 210 4.16 -2.41 15.86
N ALA A 211 4.21 -2.13 14.57
CA ALA A 211 4.57 -0.79 14.08
C ALA A 211 3.54 0.27 14.47
N LEU A 212 2.24 -0.08 14.39
CA LEU A 212 1.16 0.80 14.82
C LEU A 212 1.25 1.10 16.33
N GLN A 213 1.50 0.10 17.16
CA GLN A 213 1.69 0.28 18.59
C GLN A 213 2.86 1.22 18.89
N SER A 214 3.99 1.04 18.18
CA SER A 214 5.15 1.93 18.33
C SER A 214 4.85 3.38 17.96
N VAL A 215 4.05 3.62 16.93
CA VAL A 215 3.59 4.97 16.55
C VAL A 215 2.68 5.55 17.63
N MET A 216 1.77 4.76 18.18
CA MET A 216 0.87 5.21 19.26
C MET A 216 1.64 5.54 20.55
N GLU A 217 2.68 4.77 20.89
CA GLU A 217 3.55 5.04 22.05
C GLU A 217 4.32 6.37 21.92
N GLN A 218 4.66 6.78 20.71
CA GLN A 218 5.35 8.03 20.41
C GLN A 218 4.39 9.23 20.28
N THR A 219 3.09 8.97 20.21
CA THR A 219 2.05 10.00 20.01
C THR A 219 1.84 10.77 21.33
N PRO A 220 1.81 12.13 21.28
CA PRO A 220 1.45 12.93 22.45
C PRO A 220 0.11 12.54 23.06
N PRO A 221 -0.02 12.50 24.41
CA PRO A 221 -1.23 12.05 25.11
C PRO A 221 -2.50 12.77 24.68
N GLU A 222 -2.43 14.08 24.41
CA GLU A 222 -3.57 14.88 23.97
C GLU A 222 -4.14 14.39 22.62
N LEU A 223 -3.25 14.00 21.69
CA LEU A 223 -3.66 13.46 20.41
C LEU A 223 -4.15 12.02 20.51
N VAL A 224 -3.64 11.24 21.47
CA VAL A 224 -4.16 9.87 21.73
C VAL A 224 -5.63 9.92 22.15
N ALA A 225 -6.01 10.89 22.97
CA ALA A 225 -7.40 11.07 23.38
C ALA A 225 -8.33 11.43 22.21
N ASP A 226 -7.84 12.23 21.26
CA ASP A 226 -8.58 12.52 20.02
C ASP A 226 -8.71 11.28 19.13
N ILE A 227 -7.63 10.50 19.00
CA ILE A 227 -7.60 9.27 18.21
C ILE A 227 -8.53 8.20 18.79
N GLU A 228 -8.62 8.06 20.12
CA GLU A 228 -9.56 7.15 20.76
C GLU A 228 -11.01 7.48 20.34
N LYS A 229 -11.34 8.77 20.30
CA LYS A 229 -12.67 9.25 19.92
C LYS A 229 -12.93 9.10 18.42
N ASN A 230 -11.97 9.45 17.57
CA ASN A 230 -12.13 9.51 16.12
C ASN A 230 -11.92 8.14 15.45
N GLY A 231 -11.15 7.26 16.09
CA GLY A 231 -10.76 5.97 15.54
C GLY A 231 -9.52 6.04 14.63
N LEU A 232 -9.14 4.86 14.14
CA LEU A 232 -8.05 4.66 13.20
C LEU A 232 -8.62 4.46 11.80
N LEU A 233 -8.19 5.28 10.86
CA LEU A 233 -8.54 5.16 9.45
C LEU A 233 -7.64 4.14 8.76
N MET A 234 -8.24 3.16 8.09
CA MET A 234 -7.54 2.16 7.30
C MET A 234 -7.76 2.39 5.80
N THR A 235 -6.68 2.40 5.02
CA THR A 235 -6.69 2.58 3.57
C THR A 235 -5.79 1.55 2.88
N GLY A 236 -5.83 1.53 1.55
CA GLY A 236 -5.06 0.57 0.76
C GLY A 236 -5.75 -0.77 0.55
N GLY A 237 -5.32 -1.49 -0.47
CA GLY A 237 -5.92 -2.79 -0.83
C GLY A 237 -5.67 -3.90 0.20
N GLY A 238 -4.55 -3.83 0.93
CA GLY A 238 -4.22 -4.77 2.01
C GLY A 238 -5.11 -4.60 3.25
N ALA A 239 -5.60 -3.39 3.48
CA ALA A 239 -6.53 -3.09 4.58
C ALA A 239 -7.90 -3.77 4.43
N MET A 240 -8.23 -4.23 3.23
CA MET A 240 -9.47 -4.97 2.95
C MET A 240 -9.42 -6.45 3.36
N LEU A 241 -8.33 -6.91 3.97
CA LEU A 241 -8.23 -8.27 4.48
C LEU A 241 -9.30 -8.50 5.55
N ASP A 242 -10.10 -9.55 5.37
CA ASP A 242 -11.26 -9.83 6.24
C ASP A 242 -10.83 -9.98 7.71
N GLY A 243 -11.55 -9.29 8.60
CA GLY A 243 -11.31 -9.28 10.04
C GLY A 243 -10.11 -8.47 10.53
N LEU A 244 -9.41 -7.75 9.63
CA LEU A 244 -8.26 -6.93 10.01
C LEU A 244 -8.65 -5.76 10.92
N ASP A 245 -9.76 -5.11 10.66
CA ASP A 245 -10.34 -4.05 11.49
C ASP A 245 -10.65 -4.54 12.92
N LYS A 246 -11.20 -5.74 13.03
CA LYS A 246 -11.49 -6.39 14.32
C LYS A 246 -10.20 -6.72 15.08
N LEU A 247 -9.23 -7.33 14.37
CA LEU A 247 -7.94 -7.69 14.97
C LEU A 247 -7.21 -6.45 15.49
N ILE A 248 -7.11 -5.39 14.68
CA ILE A 248 -6.47 -4.14 15.08
C ILE A 248 -7.20 -3.51 16.26
N THR A 249 -8.54 -3.37 16.18
CA THR A 249 -9.35 -2.81 17.28
C THR A 249 -9.13 -3.58 18.58
N ASN A 250 -9.06 -4.91 18.51
CA ASN A 250 -8.81 -5.74 19.69
C ASN A 250 -7.41 -5.52 20.28
N ARG A 251 -6.39 -5.34 19.43
CA ARG A 251 -4.98 -5.23 19.84
C ARG A 251 -4.58 -3.86 20.35
N VAL A 252 -5.05 -2.79 19.69
CA VAL A 252 -4.66 -1.42 20.04
C VAL A 252 -5.72 -0.67 20.86
N ARG A 253 -6.90 -1.26 21.05
CA ARG A 253 -8.04 -0.68 21.78
C ARG A 253 -8.57 0.63 21.19
N ILE A 254 -8.31 0.88 19.93
CA ILE A 254 -8.80 2.00 19.14
C ILE A 254 -9.67 1.43 18.03
N ARG A 255 -10.86 1.96 17.82
CA ARG A 255 -11.75 1.50 16.76
C ARG A 255 -11.11 1.72 15.39
N ALA A 256 -10.77 0.65 14.69
CA ALA A 256 -10.31 0.70 13.32
C ALA A 256 -11.50 0.66 12.35
N HIS A 257 -11.45 1.46 11.31
CA HIS A 257 -12.48 1.51 10.27
C HIS A 257 -11.85 1.70 8.90
N LEU A 258 -12.43 1.03 7.90
CA LEU A 258 -11.99 1.12 6.52
C LEU A 258 -12.53 2.39 5.88
N ALA A 259 -11.72 3.08 5.07
CA ALA A 259 -12.17 4.18 4.23
C ALA A 259 -13.25 3.72 3.24
N GLU A 260 -14.10 4.64 2.79
CA GLU A 260 -15.17 4.33 1.81
C GLU A 260 -14.59 3.75 0.50
N ASN A 261 -13.49 4.34 0.00
CA ASN A 261 -12.79 3.92 -1.20
C ASN A 261 -11.31 3.62 -0.88
N PRO A 262 -11.00 2.53 -0.15
CA PRO A 262 -9.68 2.33 0.44
C PRO A 262 -8.58 2.17 -0.61
N VAL A 263 -8.85 1.53 -1.74
CA VAL A 263 -7.87 1.30 -2.82
C VAL A 263 -7.52 2.60 -3.55
N GLU A 264 -8.47 3.53 -3.65
CA GLU A 264 -8.34 4.77 -4.42
C GLU A 264 -7.98 5.98 -3.56
N ALA A 265 -8.05 5.86 -2.23
CA ALA A 265 -7.87 6.96 -1.29
C ALA A 265 -6.56 7.71 -1.54
N VAL A 266 -5.43 7.01 -1.63
CA VAL A 266 -4.11 7.60 -1.90
C VAL A 266 -4.09 8.35 -3.23
N ALA A 267 -4.63 7.75 -4.30
CA ALA A 267 -4.65 8.37 -5.62
C ALA A 267 -5.53 9.63 -5.65
N ILE A 268 -6.71 9.56 -5.02
CA ILE A 268 -7.63 10.71 -4.89
C ILE A 268 -6.97 11.84 -4.10
N GLY A 269 -6.34 11.51 -2.97
CA GLY A 269 -5.66 12.48 -2.12
C GLY A 269 -4.44 13.11 -2.79
N THR A 270 -3.65 12.30 -3.52
CA THR A 270 -2.54 12.81 -4.34
C THR A 270 -3.03 13.84 -5.36
N GLY A 271 -4.17 13.58 -6.02
CA GLY A 271 -4.79 14.54 -6.95
C GLY A 271 -5.26 15.82 -6.25
N LYS A 272 -5.90 15.69 -5.07
CA LYS A 272 -6.38 16.83 -4.27
C LYS A 272 -5.26 17.60 -3.57
N SER A 273 -4.05 17.05 -3.44
CA SER A 273 -2.94 17.68 -2.72
C SER A 273 -2.55 19.06 -3.25
N PHE A 274 -2.83 19.34 -4.53
CA PHE A 274 -2.61 20.66 -5.11
C PHE A 274 -3.45 21.77 -4.46
N GLU A 275 -4.57 21.46 -3.82
CA GLU A 275 -5.39 22.41 -3.06
C GLU A 275 -4.75 22.80 -1.71
N TYR A 276 -3.80 21.98 -1.27
CA TYR A 276 -3.05 22.15 -0.03
C TYR A 276 -1.65 22.75 -0.24
N LEU A 277 -1.28 23.13 -1.47
CA LEU A 277 0.00 23.75 -1.78
C LEU A 277 0.25 24.98 -0.88
N GLY A 278 1.38 24.95 -0.16
CA GLY A 278 1.76 26.00 0.78
C GLY A 278 1.02 25.98 2.12
N LYS A 279 0.16 25.01 2.37
CA LYS A 279 -0.56 24.80 3.64
C LYS A 279 -0.05 23.61 4.43
N LEU A 280 0.52 22.61 3.75
CA LEU A 280 1.13 21.44 4.39
C LEU A 280 2.52 21.83 4.92
N TYR A 281 2.78 21.56 6.19
CA TYR A 281 4.05 21.84 6.84
C TYR A 281 5.04 20.70 6.71
N ASP A 282 4.53 19.45 6.63
CA ASP A 282 5.35 18.26 6.53
C ASP A 282 4.66 17.21 5.62
N GLY A 283 5.44 16.23 5.14
CA GLY A 283 4.93 15.18 4.26
C GLY A 283 4.63 15.63 2.82
N PHE A 284 5.01 16.86 2.45
CA PHE A 284 4.85 17.41 1.11
C PHE A 284 6.05 18.26 0.69
N VAL A 285 6.79 17.81 -0.30
CA VAL A 285 8.02 18.45 -0.75
C VAL A 285 7.90 18.85 -2.22
N SER A 286 8.30 20.10 -2.54
CA SER A 286 8.26 20.64 -3.90
C SER A 286 9.66 20.69 -4.51
N TYR A 287 9.80 20.14 -5.72
CA TYR A 287 11.03 20.21 -6.50
C TYR A 287 10.76 20.92 -7.84
N THR A 288 11.52 21.96 -8.12
CA THR A 288 11.44 22.73 -9.36
C THR A 288 12.71 22.51 -10.16
N ASN A 289 12.57 22.32 -11.46
CA ASN A 289 13.73 22.21 -12.36
C ASN A 289 14.48 23.52 -12.41
N TYR A 290 15.65 23.62 -11.76
CA TYR A 290 16.61 24.71 -11.91
C TYR A 290 17.54 24.49 -13.10
N SER A 291 17.16 23.77 -14.13
CA SER A 291 17.95 23.62 -15.33
C SER A 291 17.43 24.53 -16.42
N SER A 292 18.01 25.71 -16.50
CA SER A 292 18.36 26.51 -17.67
C SER A 292 18.28 28.02 -17.37
N ARG A 293 19.36 28.54 -16.94
CA ARG A 293 19.81 29.86 -17.45
C ARG A 293 21.16 29.66 -18.10
#